data_4f5785e6665f273fc29019c08fe573b3
#
_entry.id   4f5785e6665f273fc29019c08fe573b3
#
_cell.length_a   1.000
_cell.length_b   1.000
_cell.length_c   1.000
_cell.angle_alpha   90.00
_cell.angle_beta   90.00
_cell.angle_gamma   90.00
#
_symmetry.space_group_name_H-M   'P 1'
#
loop_
_entity.id
_entity.type
_entity.pdbx_description
1 polymer ?
#
loop_
_entity_poly.entity_id
_entity_poly.type
_entity_poly.pdbx_seq_one_letter_code
_entity_poly.pdbx_strand_id
1 'polypeptide(L)'
;MRTGKSDISGWLVRPAGGHLWAVLVTVLAASAAHAARLTPDGGMDNAIVVRAARTWLDGGSPYDDPHFLYLPSAVLAAVPQALLPGAVLRVLVPCAVTVLLALAWACALLLHRVPLGSRLAALGLTGLALGFAPFGHLVRLGNWTVTATVALPLALLLASRGRWTGAGAVIGAAVALKPLLAPVVLLFLFAGRWRALAAAVLVPALASAAAALAMPDPAGFFTRTLPFLLHGDDGFVRLYEASPAAVLPRLGVPAALAQGLAVAAACAGVLCAYRRWRRADPGPLRLAETGAGLMLSAFLVSRPSYDHYLLVALPLLLAGLPYAGSVARGVWFWIALVPQAPGLTWPWLEGERRRAFRDAFTLCVLAVTVARQGWTAPAGAGERVPQGRAPEPERAPAAPF
;
A
#
# COMPACT_ATOMS: atom_id res chain seq x y z
N MET A 1 -43.25 10.79 -0.50
CA MET A 1 -42.52 10.04 -1.53
C MET A 1 -41.04 9.99 -1.18
N ARG A 2 -40.53 8.93 -0.53
CA ARG A 2 -39.10 8.69 -0.37
C ARG A 2 -38.63 8.02 -1.66
N THR A 3 -38.10 8.82 -2.59
CA THR A 3 -37.46 8.33 -3.81
C THR A 3 -36.33 7.39 -3.43
N GLY A 4 -36.45 6.13 -3.87
CA GLY A 4 -35.43 5.10 -3.66
C GLY A 4 -34.09 5.52 -4.21
N LYS A 5 -33.23 6.05 -3.34
CA LYS A 5 -31.78 6.01 -3.58
C LYS A 5 -31.46 4.52 -3.64
N SER A 6 -31.29 4.01 -4.88
CA SER A 6 -30.78 2.66 -5.11
C SER A 6 -29.57 2.50 -4.21
N ASP A 7 -29.63 1.57 -3.27
CA ASP A 7 -28.58 1.35 -2.30
C ASP A 7 -27.35 0.75 -3.02
N ILE A 8 -26.53 1.64 -3.59
CA ILE A 8 -25.30 1.29 -4.29
C ILE A 8 -24.43 0.40 -3.40
N SER A 9 -24.44 0.64 -2.08
CA SER A 9 -23.66 -0.15 -1.13
C SER A 9 -24.15 -1.59 -1.07
N GLY A 10 -25.47 -1.79 -1.01
CA GLY A 10 -26.10 -3.12 -1.06
C GLY A 10 -25.83 -3.81 -2.40
N TRP A 11 -25.88 -3.07 -3.52
CA TRP A 11 -25.57 -3.62 -4.83
C TRP A 11 -24.13 -4.12 -4.95
N LEU A 12 -23.15 -3.38 -4.41
CA LEU A 12 -21.74 -3.73 -4.43
C LEU A 12 -21.40 -5.00 -3.65
N VAL A 13 -22.09 -5.29 -2.56
CA VAL A 13 -21.82 -6.48 -1.75
C VAL A 13 -22.53 -7.75 -2.26
N ARG A 14 -23.44 -7.64 -3.24
CA ARG A 14 -24.08 -8.80 -3.88
C ARG A 14 -23.05 -9.65 -4.64
N PRO A 15 -23.31 -10.95 -4.80
CA PRO A 15 -22.46 -11.83 -5.58
C PRO A 15 -22.19 -11.32 -6.99
N ALA A 16 -20.96 -11.45 -7.45
CA ALA A 16 -20.54 -11.15 -8.81
C ALA A 16 -20.90 -12.32 -9.74
N GLY A 17 -21.38 -12.01 -10.94
CA GLY A 17 -21.56 -13.01 -11.99
C GLY A 17 -20.23 -13.51 -12.55
N GLY A 18 -20.24 -14.72 -13.14
CA GLY A 18 -19.02 -15.33 -13.72
C GLY A 18 -18.32 -14.45 -14.76
N HIS A 19 -19.05 -13.64 -15.52
CA HIS A 19 -18.48 -12.71 -16.49
C HIS A 19 -17.58 -11.64 -15.85
N LEU A 20 -17.93 -11.11 -14.67
CA LEU A 20 -17.09 -10.13 -13.96
C LEU A 20 -15.77 -10.76 -13.50
N TRP A 21 -15.81 -12.01 -13.07
CA TRP A 21 -14.61 -12.77 -12.72
C TRP A 21 -13.76 -13.08 -13.94
N ALA A 22 -14.37 -13.46 -15.07
CA ALA A 22 -13.65 -13.67 -16.31
C ALA A 22 -12.93 -12.40 -16.78
N VAL A 23 -13.62 -11.23 -16.72
CA VAL A 23 -13.00 -9.93 -17.02
C VAL A 23 -11.83 -9.65 -16.09
N LEU A 24 -11.99 -9.81 -14.77
CA LEU A 24 -10.92 -9.59 -13.80
C LEU A 24 -9.70 -10.47 -14.10
N VAL A 25 -9.90 -11.78 -14.29
CA VAL A 25 -8.80 -12.71 -14.57
C VAL A 25 -8.08 -12.33 -15.87
N THR A 26 -8.84 -11.98 -16.92
CA THR A 26 -8.27 -11.54 -18.19
C THR A 26 -7.44 -10.25 -18.03
N VAL A 27 -7.94 -9.27 -17.28
CA VAL A 27 -7.23 -8.00 -17.03
C VAL A 27 -5.94 -8.24 -16.26
N LEU A 28 -5.98 -9.05 -15.20
CA LEU A 28 -4.79 -9.34 -14.40
C LEU A 28 -3.76 -10.13 -15.20
N ALA A 29 -4.20 -11.14 -15.96
CA ALA A 29 -3.32 -11.92 -16.83
C ALA A 29 -2.71 -11.06 -17.94
N ALA A 30 -3.51 -10.17 -18.55
CA ALA A 30 -3.02 -9.24 -19.57
C ALA A 30 -2.02 -8.24 -18.99
N SER A 31 -2.26 -7.71 -17.79
CA SER A 31 -1.33 -6.79 -17.10
C SER A 31 0.02 -7.47 -16.81
N ALA A 32 0.01 -8.70 -16.28
CA ALA A 32 1.21 -9.47 -16.01
C ALA A 32 1.96 -9.81 -17.31
N ALA A 33 1.24 -10.28 -18.34
CA ALA A 33 1.82 -10.61 -19.64
C ALA A 33 2.41 -9.38 -20.35
N HIS A 34 1.74 -8.23 -20.27
CA HIS A 34 2.23 -6.98 -20.82
C HIS A 34 3.52 -6.55 -20.13
N ALA A 35 3.55 -6.57 -18.80
CA ALA A 35 4.77 -6.29 -18.04
C ALA A 35 5.90 -7.24 -18.38
N ALA A 36 5.64 -8.55 -18.47
CA ALA A 36 6.63 -9.56 -18.84
C ALA A 36 7.25 -9.35 -20.24
N ARG A 37 6.48 -8.75 -21.17
CA ARG A 37 7.00 -8.40 -22.51
C ARG A 37 7.92 -7.18 -22.49
N LEU A 38 7.63 -6.22 -21.63
CA LEU A 38 8.34 -4.93 -21.58
C LEU A 38 9.58 -4.94 -20.70
N THR A 39 9.68 -5.87 -19.75
CA THR A 39 10.75 -5.88 -18.75
C THR A 39 11.55 -7.15 -18.80
N PRO A 40 12.81 -7.10 -19.27
CA PRO A 40 13.76 -8.18 -19.05
C PRO A 40 13.98 -8.32 -17.53
N ASP A 41 14.38 -9.49 -17.05
CA ASP A 41 14.80 -9.74 -15.66
C ASP A 41 13.77 -9.38 -14.55
N GLY A 42 12.48 -9.29 -14.90
CA GLY A 42 11.40 -9.09 -13.93
C GLY A 42 11.19 -7.66 -13.43
N GLY A 43 11.77 -6.66 -14.09
CA GLY A 43 11.58 -5.25 -13.80
C GLY A 43 12.80 -4.59 -13.16
N MET A 44 12.92 -3.27 -13.39
CA MET A 44 14.09 -2.49 -13.01
C MET A 44 14.38 -2.54 -11.50
N ASP A 45 13.36 -2.38 -10.68
CA ASP A 45 13.53 -2.33 -9.21
C ASP A 45 13.84 -3.73 -8.65
N ASN A 46 13.23 -4.78 -9.21
CA ASN A 46 13.57 -6.16 -8.84
C ASN A 46 15.02 -6.48 -9.21
N ALA A 47 15.47 -6.02 -10.38
CA ALA A 47 16.83 -6.25 -10.84
C ALA A 47 17.89 -5.65 -9.91
N ILE A 48 17.62 -4.51 -9.24
CA ILE A 48 18.51 -3.93 -8.23
C ILE A 48 18.71 -4.92 -7.08
N VAL A 49 17.64 -5.46 -6.53
CA VAL A 49 17.71 -6.37 -5.38
C VAL A 49 18.32 -7.72 -5.76
N VAL A 50 18.00 -8.23 -6.95
CA VAL A 50 18.58 -9.48 -7.48
C VAL A 50 20.08 -9.32 -7.75
N ARG A 51 20.53 -8.19 -8.31
CA ARG A 51 21.96 -7.91 -8.49
C ARG A 51 22.69 -7.84 -7.16
N ALA A 52 22.12 -7.15 -6.16
CA ALA A 52 22.71 -7.08 -4.82
C ALA A 52 22.90 -8.48 -4.21
N ALA A 53 21.93 -9.38 -4.39
CA ALA A 53 22.04 -10.76 -3.94
C ALA A 53 23.10 -11.55 -4.72
N ARG A 54 23.22 -11.36 -6.04
CA ARG A 54 24.29 -11.97 -6.85
C ARG A 54 25.66 -11.47 -6.43
N THR A 55 25.83 -10.14 -6.28
CA THR A 55 27.08 -9.55 -5.79
C THR A 55 27.51 -10.16 -4.45
N TRP A 56 26.55 -10.36 -3.53
CA TRP A 56 26.84 -11.02 -2.26
C TRP A 56 27.24 -12.48 -2.42
N LEU A 57 26.56 -13.24 -3.27
CA LEU A 57 26.92 -14.65 -3.56
C LEU A 57 28.32 -14.79 -4.18
N ASP A 58 28.74 -13.78 -4.95
CA ASP A 58 30.07 -13.70 -5.57
C ASP A 58 31.14 -13.13 -4.60
N GLY A 59 30.80 -12.90 -3.32
CA GLY A 59 31.70 -12.41 -2.28
C GLY A 59 31.88 -10.89 -2.23
N GLY A 60 31.14 -10.12 -3.02
CA GLY A 60 31.14 -8.65 -3.02
C GLY A 60 30.14 -8.03 -2.03
N SER A 61 30.24 -6.69 -1.86
CA SER A 61 29.30 -5.94 -1.02
C SER A 61 28.04 -5.56 -1.79
N PRO A 62 26.83 -5.94 -1.30
CA PRO A 62 25.55 -5.48 -1.87
C PRO A 62 25.41 -3.95 -1.90
N TYR A 63 26.13 -3.25 -1.02
CA TYR A 63 26.08 -1.79 -0.86
C TYR A 63 27.05 -1.03 -1.76
N ASP A 64 27.73 -1.70 -2.68
CA ASP A 64 28.51 -1.04 -3.74
C ASP A 64 27.61 -0.41 -4.81
N ASP A 65 26.35 -0.92 -4.97
CA ASP A 65 25.33 -0.27 -5.79
C ASP A 65 24.58 0.80 -4.96
N PRO A 66 24.73 2.10 -5.25
CA PRO A 66 24.07 3.18 -4.50
C PRO A 66 22.54 3.14 -4.60
N HIS A 67 21.97 2.42 -5.58
CA HIS A 67 20.53 2.25 -5.74
C HIS A 67 19.96 1.12 -4.87
N PHE A 68 20.81 0.32 -4.21
CA PHE A 68 20.36 -0.69 -3.27
C PHE A 68 20.00 -0.06 -1.91
N LEU A 69 18.76 0.40 -1.79
CA LEU A 69 18.24 1.15 -0.63
C LEU A 69 17.51 0.27 0.39
N TYR A 70 17.94 -0.97 0.52
CA TYR A 70 17.25 -1.97 1.34
C TYR A 70 18.11 -2.39 2.55
N LEU A 71 17.44 -2.97 3.55
CA LEU A 71 18.11 -3.58 4.71
C LEU A 71 18.89 -4.84 4.29
N PRO A 72 19.91 -5.28 5.07
CA PRO A 72 20.66 -6.50 4.79
C PRO A 72 19.80 -7.74 4.59
N SER A 73 18.71 -7.87 5.35
CA SER A 73 17.75 -8.97 5.24
C SER A 73 17.09 -9.12 3.87
N ALA A 74 16.95 -8.03 3.11
CA ALA A 74 16.39 -8.08 1.76
C ALA A 74 17.28 -8.85 0.78
N VAL A 75 18.62 -8.81 0.98
CA VAL A 75 19.57 -9.58 0.16
C VAL A 75 19.30 -11.06 0.31
N LEU A 76 19.18 -11.56 1.54
CA LEU A 76 18.89 -12.98 1.80
C LEU A 76 17.55 -13.39 1.18
N ALA A 77 16.52 -12.55 1.29
CA ALA A 77 15.21 -12.81 0.70
C ALA A 77 15.26 -12.85 -0.84
N ALA A 78 16.24 -12.16 -1.46
CA ALA A 78 16.41 -12.15 -2.91
C ALA A 78 17.24 -13.32 -3.45
N VAL A 79 17.96 -14.06 -2.60
CA VAL A 79 18.81 -15.21 -3.03
C VAL A 79 18.05 -16.21 -3.92
N PRO A 80 16.83 -16.66 -3.58
CA PRO A 80 16.11 -17.58 -4.47
C PRO A 80 15.89 -17.01 -5.88
N GLN A 81 15.68 -15.70 -6.01
CA GLN A 81 15.55 -15.05 -7.31
C GLN A 81 16.90 -14.90 -8.02
N ALA A 82 17.97 -14.63 -7.27
CA ALA A 82 19.33 -14.50 -7.80
C ALA A 82 19.84 -15.77 -8.49
N LEU A 83 19.34 -16.92 -8.05
CA LEU A 83 19.66 -18.24 -8.62
C LEU A 83 18.83 -18.59 -9.87
N LEU A 84 17.80 -17.79 -10.20
CA LEU A 84 16.95 -18.05 -11.36
C LEU A 84 17.47 -17.36 -12.62
N PRO A 85 17.28 -18.00 -13.81
CA PRO A 85 17.54 -17.35 -15.08
C PRO A 85 16.65 -16.11 -15.30
N GLY A 86 17.15 -15.07 -15.96
CA GLY A 86 16.40 -13.86 -16.28
C GLY A 86 15.09 -14.12 -17.03
N ALA A 87 15.07 -15.12 -17.95
CA ALA A 87 13.87 -15.53 -18.66
C ALA A 87 12.75 -16.02 -17.72
N VAL A 88 13.09 -16.67 -16.61
CA VAL A 88 12.12 -17.10 -15.59
C VAL A 88 11.65 -15.88 -14.79
N LEU A 89 12.56 -15.00 -14.36
CA LEU A 89 12.22 -13.80 -13.61
C LEU A 89 11.31 -12.86 -14.40
N ARG A 90 11.51 -12.76 -15.73
CA ARG A 90 10.65 -11.98 -16.62
C ARG A 90 9.16 -12.30 -16.47
N VAL A 91 8.80 -13.55 -16.27
CA VAL A 91 7.41 -14.01 -16.12
C VAL A 91 7.01 -14.10 -14.67
N LEU A 92 7.86 -14.68 -13.84
CA LEU A 92 7.57 -14.96 -12.43
C LEU A 92 7.29 -13.68 -11.64
N VAL A 93 8.10 -12.62 -11.82
CA VAL A 93 7.98 -11.42 -11.00
C VAL A 93 6.69 -10.65 -11.29
N PRO A 94 6.32 -10.31 -12.55
CA PRO A 94 5.03 -9.66 -12.82
C PRO A 94 3.83 -10.48 -12.37
N CYS A 95 3.87 -11.80 -12.54
CA CYS A 95 2.81 -12.69 -12.04
C CYS A 95 2.72 -12.65 -10.52
N ALA A 96 3.84 -12.77 -9.82
CA ALA A 96 3.88 -12.72 -8.36
C ALA A 96 3.37 -11.37 -7.83
N VAL A 97 3.81 -10.25 -8.40
CA VAL A 97 3.35 -8.90 -8.01
C VAL A 97 1.84 -8.78 -8.23
N THR A 98 1.30 -9.25 -9.36
CA THR A 98 -0.14 -9.21 -9.65
C THR A 98 -0.94 -10.05 -8.65
N VAL A 99 -0.48 -11.26 -8.32
CA VAL A 99 -1.10 -12.14 -7.31
C VAL A 99 -1.05 -11.49 -5.94
N LEU A 100 0.07 -10.90 -5.55
CA LEU A 100 0.22 -10.20 -4.28
C LEU A 100 -0.72 -9.00 -4.17
N LEU A 101 -0.91 -8.22 -5.25
CA LEU A 101 -1.89 -7.13 -5.29
C LEU A 101 -3.32 -7.64 -5.11
N ALA A 102 -3.67 -8.77 -5.74
CA ALA A 102 -4.97 -9.40 -5.55
C ALA A 102 -5.14 -9.90 -4.09
N LEU A 103 -4.09 -10.44 -3.48
CA LEU A 103 -4.08 -10.85 -2.08
C LEU A 103 -4.24 -9.64 -1.13
N ALA A 104 -3.56 -8.53 -1.41
CA ALA A 104 -3.72 -7.28 -0.66
C ALA A 104 -5.18 -6.80 -0.68
N TRP A 105 -5.79 -6.82 -1.86
CA TRP A 105 -7.19 -6.48 -2.05
C TRP A 105 -8.11 -7.44 -1.28
N ALA A 106 -7.89 -8.75 -1.36
CA ALA A 106 -8.65 -9.75 -0.61
C ALA A 106 -8.54 -9.53 0.91
N CYS A 107 -7.34 -9.25 1.44
CA CYS A 107 -7.14 -8.94 2.86
C CYS A 107 -7.90 -7.65 3.28
N ALA A 108 -7.90 -6.62 2.42
CA ALA A 108 -8.64 -5.38 2.68
C ALA A 108 -10.17 -5.63 2.72
N LEU A 109 -10.70 -6.42 1.79
CA LEU A 109 -12.11 -6.82 1.79
C LEU A 109 -12.48 -7.63 3.04
N LEU A 110 -11.64 -8.61 3.42
CA LEU A 110 -11.85 -9.42 4.62
C LEU A 110 -11.79 -8.58 5.90
N LEU A 111 -10.90 -7.58 5.97
CA LEU A 111 -10.86 -6.62 7.08
C LEU A 111 -12.20 -5.91 7.24
N HIS A 112 -12.77 -5.46 6.13
CA HIS A 112 -14.08 -4.81 6.08
C HIS A 112 -15.25 -5.80 6.07
N ARG A 113 -14.98 -7.13 6.18
CA ARG A 113 -16.00 -8.20 6.15
C ARG A 113 -16.86 -8.16 4.87
N VAL A 114 -16.31 -7.69 3.77
CA VAL A 114 -16.95 -7.74 2.46
C VAL A 114 -16.72 -9.14 1.87
N PRO A 115 -17.74 -9.80 1.34
CA PRO A 115 -17.59 -11.13 0.74
C PRO A 115 -16.62 -11.10 -0.45
N LEU A 116 -15.69 -12.04 -0.49
CA LEU A 116 -14.73 -12.14 -1.60
C LEU A 116 -15.41 -12.41 -2.94
N GLY A 117 -16.58 -13.07 -2.95
CA GLY A 117 -17.38 -13.30 -4.16
C GLY A 117 -18.23 -12.10 -4.59
N SER A 118 -18.12 -10.94 -3.96
CA SER A 118 -18.96 -9.76 -4.24
C SER A 118 -18.58 -9.02 -5.52
N ARG A 119 -19.52 -8.19 -6.01
CA ARG A 119 -19.26 -7.27 -7.13
C ARG A 119 -18.15 -6.28 -6.80
N LEU A 120 -18.09 -5.79 -5.56
CA LEU A 120 -16.98 -4.91 -5.15
C LEU A 120 -15.63 -5.63 -5.26
N ALA A 121 -15.56 -6.92 -4.93
CA ALA A 121 -14.32 -7.68 -5.07
C ALA A 121 -13.83 -7.72 -6.53
N ALA A 122 -14.70 -8.03 -7.46
CA ALA A 122 -14.35 -8.11 -8.88
C ALA A 122 -14.13 -6.71 -9.50
N LEU A 123 -15.09 -5.79 -9.33
CA LEU A 123 -15.03 -4.47 -9.95
C LEU A 123 -13.96 -3.58 -9.34
N GLY A 124 -13.74 -3.65 -8.01
CA GLY A 124 -12.73 -2.83 -7.32
C GLY A 124 -11.32 -3.18 -7.78
N LEU A 125 -10.97 -4.47 -7.88
CA LEU A 125 -9.66 -4.89 -8.36
C LEU A 125 -9.49 -4.63 -9.86
N THR A 126 -10.53 -4.85 -10.67
CA THR A 126 -10.52 -4.48 -12.09
C THR A 126 -10.32 -2.98 -12.28
N GLY A 127 -11.04 -2.16 -11.48
CA GLY A 127 -10.90 -0.71 -11.49
C GLY A 127 -9.50 -0.23 -11.07
N LEU A 128 -8.89 -0.87 -10.08
CA LEU A 128 -7.50 -0.59 -9.70
C LEU A 128 -6.53 -0.96 -10.82
N ALA A 129 -6.71 -2.11 -11.47
CA ALA A 129 -5.81 -2.57 -12.51
C ALA A 129 -5.90 -1.75 -13.80
N LEU A 130 -7.09 -1.31 -14.18
CA LEU A 130 -7.33 -0.55 -15.42
C LEU A 130 -7.36 0.97 -15.21
N GLY A 131 -7.85 1.42 -14.06
CA GLY A 131 -8.14 2.84 -13.78
C GLY A 131 -7.08 3.57 -12.97
N PHE A 132 -6.06 2.87 -12.47
CA PHE A 132 -5.05 3.45 -11.61
C PHE A 132 -3.64 3.12 -12.10
N ALA A 133 -3.01 4.05 -12.81
CA ALA A 133 -1.70 3.87 -13.46
C ALA A 133 -0.61 3.27 -12.53
N PRO A 134 -0.53 3.66 -11.22
CA PRO A 134 0.43 3.08 -10.29
C PRO A 134 0.34 1.56 -10.14
N PHE A 135 -0.81 0.93 -10.41
CA PHE A 135 -0.93 -0.53 -10.43
C PHE A 135 -0.03 -1.14 -11.51
N GLY A 136 -0.15 -0.65 -12.74
CA GLY A 136 0.68 -1.09 -13.85
C GLY A 136 2.16 -0.76 -13.65
N HIS A 137 2.47 0.39 -13.02
CA HIS A 137 3.85 0.77 -12.68
C HIS A 137 4.46 -0.22 -11.69
N LEU A 138 3.74 -0.59 -10.62
CA LEU A 138 4.23 -1.54 -9.62
C LEU A 138 4.51 -2.91 -10.23
N VAL A 139 3.61 -3.40 -11.10
CA VAL A 139 3.78 -4.69 -11.80
C VAL A 139 4.99 -4.64 -12.73
N ARG A 140 5.12 -3.56 -13.51
CA ARG A 140 6.21 -3.39 -14.49
C ARG A 140 7.58 -3.21 -13.84
N LEU A 141 7.65 -2.47 -12.75
CA LEU A 141 8.92 -2.24 -12.02
C LEU A 141 9.37 -3.48 -11.24
N GLY A 142 8.45 -4.40 -10.94
CA GLY A 142 8.73 -5.50 -10.03
C GLY A 142 9.09 -5.02 -8.62
N ASN A 143 8.54 -3.86 -8.20
CA ASN A 143 8.99 -3.19 -6.99
C ASN A 143 8.51 -3.93 -5.73
N TRP A 144 9.42 -4.10 -4.79
CA TRP A 144 9.17 -4.78 -3.52
C TRP A 144 8.21 -4.03 -2.59
N THR A 145 7.74 -2.85 -2.95
CA THR A 145 6.61 -2.18 -2.29
C THR A 145 5.37 -3.07 -2.24
N VAL A 146 5.22 -4.02 -3.17
CA VAL A 146 4.12 -4.99 -3.14
C VAL A 146 4.06 -5.78 -1.84
N THR A 147 5.20 -6.06 -1.20
CA THR A 147 5.25 -6.73 0.11
C THR A 147 4.58 -5.89 1.20
N ALA A 148 4.83 -4.58 1.20
CA ALA A 148 4.17 -3.62 2.09
C ALA A 148 2.67 -3.50 1.77
N THR A 149 2.30 -3.53 0.47
CA THR A 149 0.91 -3.47 0.01
C THR A 149 0.07 -4.65 0.52
N VAL A 150 0.66 -5.85 0.62
CA VAL A 150 0.00 -7.03 1.20
C VAL A 150 0.06 -7.00 2.73
N ALA A 151 1.23 -6.68 3.28
CA ALA A 151 1.47 -6.81 4.71
C ALA A 151 0.59 -5.87 5.54
N LEU A 152 0.33 -4.65 5.07
CA LEU A 152 -0.50 -3.71 5.81
C LEU A 152 -1.94 -4.22 5.99
N PRO A 153 -2.72 -4.54 4.95
CA PRO A 153 -4.08 -5.05 5.14
C PRO A 153 -4.11 -6.40 5.86
N LEU A 154 -3.12 -7.27 5.68
CA LEU A 154 -3.01 -8.54 6.41
C LEU A 154 -2.77 -8.28 7.91
N ALA A 155 -1.86 -7.39 8.27
CA ALA A 155 -1.60 -7.03 9.67
C ALA A 155 -2.84 -6.42 10.33
N LEU A 156 -3.54 -5.51 9.65
CA LEU A 156 -4.77 -4.92 10.16
C LEU A 156 -5.90 -5.95 10.29
N LEU A 157 -5.98 -6.91 9.38
CA LEU A 157 -6.89 -8.05 9.47
C LEU A 157 -6.58 -8.94 10.68
N LEU A 158 -5.31 -9.23 10.97
CA LEU A 158 -4.89 -9.96 12.16
C LEU A 158 -5.21 -9.16 13.43
N ALA A 159 -4.92 -7.87 13.45
CA ALA A 159 -5.24 -6.96 14.56
C ALA A 159 -6.75 -6.91 14.83
N SER A 160 -7.60 -6.86 13.80
CA SER A 160 -9.05 -6.88 13.91
C SER A 160 -9.61 -8.17 14.52
N ARG A 161 -8.84 -9.25 14.41
CA ARG A 161 -9.13 -10.57 15.01
C ARG A 161 -8.46 -10.76 16.38
N GLY A 162 -7.89 -9.71 16.99
CA GLY A 162 -7.18 -9.77 18.26
C GLY A 162 -5.76 -10.33 18.20
N ARG A 163 -5.26 -10.77 17.04
CA ARG A 163 -3.93 -11.37 16.85
C ARG A 163 -2.86 -10.30 16.67
N TRP A 164 -2.71 -9.40 17.65
CA TRP A 164 -1.84 -8.23 17.54
C TRP A 164 -0.36 -8.57 17.37
N THR A 165 0.16 -9.59 18.10
CA THR A 165 1.57 -10.00 17.96
C THR A 165 1.86 -10.52 16.55
N GLY A 166 0.94 -11.30 15.96
CA GLY A 166 1.04 -11.72 14.56
C GLY A 166 0.99 -10.53 13.59
N ALA A 167 0.16 -9.52 13.88
CA ALA A 167 0.16 -8.28 13.10
C ALA A 167 1.53 -7.58 13.16
N GLY A 168 2.13 -7.48 14.36
CA GLY A 168 3.48 -6.94 14.52
C GLY A 168 4.54 -7.72 13.76
N ALA A 169 4.49 -9.05 13.79
CA ALA A 169 5.42 -9.91 13.06
C ALA A 169 5.31 -9.73 11.53
N VAL A 170 4.08 -9.60 11.00
CA VAL A 170 3.85 -9.32 9.57
C VAL A 170 4.42 -7.97 9.17
N ILE A 171 4.18 -6.91 9.96
CA ILE A 171 4.79 -5.60 9.72
C ILE A 171 6.31 -5.69 9.78
N GLY A 172 6.86 -6.36 10.81
CA GLY A 172 8.31 -6.55 10.95
C GLY A 172 8.93 -7.30 9.77
N ALA A 173 8.29 -8.37 9.29
CA ALA A 173 8.75 -9.09 8.10
C ALA A 173 8.75 -8.21 6.84
N ALA A 174 7.71 -7.40 6.63
CA ALA A 174 7.67 -6.46 5.52
C ALA A 174 8.74 -5.36 5.64
N VAL A 175 8.99 -4.86 6.86
CA VAL A 175 10.07 -3.88 7.12
C VAL A 175 11.44 -4.50 6.86
N ALA A 176 11.65 -5.77 7.20
CA ALA A 176 12.88 -6.50 6.89
C ALA A 176 13.17 -6.56 5.38
N LEU A 177 12.12 -6.65 4.55
CA LEU A 177 12.23 -6.64 3.09
C LEU A 177 12.38 -5.21 2.54
N LYS A 178 11.54 -4.29 3.01
CA LYS A 178 11.57 -2.87 2.63
C LYS A 178 11.02 -2.02 3.79
N PRO A 179 11.78 -1.05 4.34
CA PRO A 179 11.41 -0.35 5.59
C PRO A 179 10.21 0.60 5.44
N LEU A 180 9.41 0.42 4.40
CA LEU A 180 8.29 1.30 4.05
C LEU A 180 7.20 1.34 5.12
N LEU A 181 6.94 0.21 5.82
CA LEU A 181 5.88 0.11 6.84
C LEU A 181 6.33 0.51 8.26
N ALA A 182 7.55 1.03 8.43
CA ALA A 182 8.02 1.49 9.74
C ALA A 182 7.04 2.47 10.45
N PRO A 183 6.34 3.40 9.77
CA PRO A 183 5.38 4.30 10.40
C PRO A 183 4.18 3.58 11.05
N VAL A 184 3.87 2.36 10.63
CA VAL A 184 2.74 1.58 11.19
C VAL A 184 2.99 1.14 12.62
N VAL A 185 4.24 1.16 13.10
CA VAL A 185 4.55 0.88 14.52
C VAL A 185 3.83 1.83 15.47
N LEU A 186 3.52 3.06 15.01
CA LEU A 186 2.73 4.04 15.78
C LEU A 186 1.31 3.53 16.06
N LEU A 187 0.72 2.71 15.18
CA LEU A 187 -0.58 2.10 15.45
C LEU A 187 -0.51 1.17 16.67
N PHE A 188 0.57 0.42 16.84
CA PHE A 188 0.75 -0.45 18.00
C PHE A 188 0.95 0.34 19.29
N LEU A 189 1.63 1.50 19.21
CA LEU A 189 1.74 2.44 20.32
C LEU A 189 0.36 3.03 20.68
N PHE A 190 -0.41 3.51 19.70
CA PHE A 190 -1.76 4.04 19.92
C PHE A 190 -2.70 3.01 20.54
N ALA A 191 -2.51 1.75 20.19
CA ALA A 191 -3.30 0.63 20.70
C ALA A 191 -2.79 0.05 22.02
N GLY A 192 -1.64 0.52 22.56
CA GLY A 192 -1.00 -0.02 23.75
C GLY A 192 -0.54 -1.49 23.60
N ARG A 193 -0.20 -1.92 22.38
CA ARG A 193 0.13 -3.32 22.06
C ARG A 193 1.64 -3.57 22.01
N TRP A 194 2.29 -3.52 23.17
CA TRP A 194 3.76 -3.58 23.31
C TRP A 194 4.38 -4.85 22.69
N ARG A 195 3.72 -6.01 22.80
CA ARG A 195 4.21 -7.25 22.17
C ARG A 195 4.20 -7.18 20.64
N ALA A 196 3.20 -6.51 20.06
CA ALA A 196 3.15 -6.28 18.62
C ALA A 196 4.23 -5.29 18.18
N LEU A 197 4.42 -4.22 18.95
CA LEU A 197 5.49 -3.25 18.72
C LEU A 197 6.87 -3.94 18.78
N ALA A 198 7.12 -4.74 19.82
CA ALA A 198 8.37 -5.50 19.95
C ALA A 198 8.58 -6.43 18.74
N ALA A 199 7.56 -7.17 18.31
CA ALA A 199 7.66 -8.02 17.13
C ALA A 199 7.97 -7.22 15.86
N ALA A 200 7.31 -6.07 15.67
CA ALA A 200 7.54 -5.22 14.49
C ALA A 200 8.96 -4.63 14.43
N VAL A 201 9.62 -4.44 15.56
CA VAL A 201 10.99 -3.92 15.66
C VAL A 201 12.01 -5.07 15.67
N LEU A 202 11.79 -6.12 16.44
CA LEU A 202 12.79 -7.19 16.61
C LEU A 202 12.90 -8.08 15.37
N VAL A 203 11.82 -8.34 14.66
CA VAL A 203 11.88 -9.19 13.44
C VAL A 203 12.84 -8.59 12.40
N PRO A 204 12.69 -7.33 11.95
CA PRO A 204 13.63 -6.76 10.99
C PRO A 204 15.03 -6.57 11.57
N ALA A 205 15.15 -6.22 12.85
CA ALA A 205 16.45 -6.03 13.49
C ALA A 205 17.25 -7.34 13.53
N LEU A 206 16.64 -8.43 13.99
CA LEU A 206 17.30 -9.75 14.06
C LEU A 206 17.58 -10.30 12.65
N ALA A 207 16.63 -10.19 11.73
CA ALA A 207 16.85 -10.63 10.34
C ALA A 207 17.98 -9.87 9.66
N SER A 208 18.02 -8.54 9.85
CA SER A 208 19.08 -7.71 9.28
C SER A 208 20.43 -7.92 9.95
N ALA A 209 20.46 -8.11 11.27
CA ALA A 209 21.70 -8.44 11.99
C ALA A 209 22.26 -9.79 11.52
N ALA A 210 21.42 -10.80 11.43
CA ALA A 210 21.84 -12.12 10.94
C ALA A 210 22.37 -12.05 9.49
N ALA A 211 21.71 -11.29 8.62
CA ALA A 211 22.14 -11.08 7.26
C ALA A 211 23.45 -10.31 7.19
N ALA A 212 23.59 -9.22 7.96
CA ALA A 212 24.81 -8.39 7.98
C ALA A 212 26.04 -9.17 8.43
N LEU A 213 25.89 -10.06 9.43
CA LEU A 213 26.98 -10.91 9.90
C LEU A 213 27.49 -11.90 8.84
N ALA A 214 26.65 -12.21 7.84
CA ALA A 214 27.02 -13.08 6.72
C ALA A 214 27.58 -12.30 5.50
N MET A 215 27.70 -10.96 5.60
CA MET A 215 28.15 -10.11 4.50
C MET A 215 29.61 -9.66 4.69
N PRO A 216 30.34 -9.42 3.58
CA PRO A 216 31.72 -8.88 3.64
C PRO A 216 31.76 -7.48 4.28
N ASP A 217 30.70 -6.68 4.12
CA ASP A 217 30.57 -5.33 4.64
C ASP A 217 29.31 -5.21 5.52
N PRO A 218 29.33 -5.68 6.79
CA PRO A 218 28.16 -5.70 7.66
C PRO A 218 27.68 -4.29 8.03
N ALA A 219 28.54 -3.25 7.94
CA ALA A 219 28.19 -1.87 8.26
C ALA A 219 27.72 -1.07 7.03
N GLY A 220 27.77 -1.63 5.83
CA GLY A 220 27.50 -0.94 4.55
C GLY A 220 26.15 -0.20 4.51
N PHE A 221 25.11 -0.74 5.12
CA PHE A 221 23.84 -0.03 5.25
C PHE A 221 23.99 1.31 5.97
N PHE A 222 24.70 1.35 7.08
CA PHE A 222 24.86 2.56 7.89
C PHE A 222 25.85 3.55 7.32
N THR A 223 26.90 3.06 6.65
CA THR A 223 27.99 3.89 6.13
C THR A 223 27.71 4.44 4.74
N ARG A 224 26.88 3.78 3.94
CA ARG A 224 26.58 4.16 2.54
C ARG A 224 25.10 4.46 2.31
N THR A 225 24.19 3.49 2.58
CA THR A 225 22.76 3.63 2.26
C THR A 225 22.06 4.66 3.13
N LEU A 226 22.26 4.63 4.43
CA LEU A 226 21.60 5.57 5.35
C LEU A 226 22.01 7.03 5.11
N PRO A 227 23.31 7.37 4.94
CA PRO A 227 23.72 8.73 4.53
C PRO A 227 23.13 9.15 3.18
N PHE A 228 23.07 8.25 2.19
CA PHE A 228 22.44 8.52 0.91
C PHE A 228 20.94 8.84 1.06
N LEU A 229 20.20 8.06 1.86
CA LEU A 229 18.76 8.30 2.12
C LEU A 229 18.52 9.64 2.84
N LEU A 230 19.46 10.08 3.70
CA LEU A 230 19.32 11.32 4.46
C LEU A 230 19.75 12.56 3.66
N HIS A 231 20.78 12.47 2.85
CA HIS A 231 21.45 13.62 2.22
C HIS A 231 21.69 13.45 0.72
N GLY A 232 21.55 12.24 0.17
CA GLY A 232 21.83 11.95 -1.22
C GLY A 232 20.92 12.69 -2.18
N ASP A 233 21.49 13.09 -3.31
CA ASP A 233 20.81 13.78 -4.39
C ASP A 233 20.97 12.97 -5.67
N ASP A 234 20.00 12.08 -5.95
CA ASP A 234 19.95 11.34 -7.21
C ASP A 234 19.03 12.08 -8.19
N GLY A 235 19.62 12.60 -9.25
CA GLY A 235 18.90 13.34 -10.30
C GLY A 235 17.81 12.51 -10.99
N PHE A 236 18.00 11.17 -11.11
CA PHE A 236 16.99 10.27 -11.67
C PHE A 236 15.82 10.07 -10.71
N VAL A 237 16.09 9.75 -9.45
CA VAL A 237 15.06 9.55 -8.42
C VAL A 237 14.24 10.81 -8.23
N ARG A 238 14.88 11.98 -8.23
CA ARG A 238 14.22 13.29 -8.04
C ARG A 238 13.11 13.55 -9.06
N LEU A 239 13.21 13.07 -10.29
CA LEU A 239 12.20 13.28 -11.33
C LEU A 239 10.84 12.64 -10.98
N TYR A 240 10.84 11.57 -10.23
CA TYR A 240 9.67 10.76 -9.91
C TYR A 240 9.20 10.92 -8.46
N GLU A 241 9.92 11.70 -7.63
CA GLU A 241 9.54 11.93 -6.24
C GLU A 241 8.28 12.78 -6.13
N ALA A 242 7.25 12.24 -5.47
CA ALA A 242 5.94 12.86 -5.29
C ALA A 242 5.78 13.59 -3.94
N SER A 243 6.79 13.53 -3.04
CA SER A 243 6.68 14.20 -1.75
C SER A 243 6.70 15.72 -1.88
N PRO A 244 5.98 16.48 -1.03
CA PRO A 244 6.08 17.93 -0.99
C PRO A 244 7.51 18.44 -0.80
N ALA A 245 8.34 17.72 -0.05
CA ALA A 245 9.76 18.05 0.14
C ALA A 245 10.56 18.05 -1.18
N ALA A 246 10.16 17.22 -2.17
CA ALA A 246 10.79 17.15 -3.48
C ALA A 246 10.15 18.09 -4.52
N VAL A 247 8.83 18.26 -4.44
CA VAL A 247 8.05 19.00 -5.46
C VAL A 247 8.06 20.51 -5.22
N LEU A 248 7.95 20.96 -3.97
CA LEU A 248 7.90 22.40 -3.65
C LEU A 248 9.17 23.18 -4.07
N PRO A 249 10.41 22.65 -3.93
CA PRO A 249 11.59 23.34 -4.44
C PRO A 249 11.57 23.53 -5.96
N ARG A 250 10.93 22.65 -6.71
CA ARG A 250 10.77 22.77 -8.17
C ARG A 250 9.77 23.88 -8.57
N LEU A 251 8.98 24.37 -7.59
CA LEU A 251 8.09 25.53 -7.72
C LEU A 251 8.71 26.83 -7.16
N GLY A 252 10.00 26.80 -6.80
CA GLY A 252 10.72 27.97 -6.29
C GLY A 252 10.68 28.14 -4.76
N VAL A 253 10.09 27.20 -4.02
CA VAL A 253 10.11 27.24 -2.55
C VAL A 253 11.51 26.84 -2.06
N PRO A 254 12.15 27.58 -1.13
CA PRO A 254 13.43 27.18 -0.55
C PRO A 254 13.38 25.76 0.03
N ALA A 255 14.41 24.94 -0.23
CA ALA A 255 14.42 23.52 0.15
C ALA A 255 14.19 23.30 1.66
N ALA A 256 14.80 24.12 2.52
CA ALA A 256 14.60 24.05 3.97
C ALA A 256 13.14 24.32 4.38
N LEU A 257 12.48 25.29 3.72
CA LEU A 257 11.06 25.59 3.96
C LEU A 257 10.18 24.44 3.46
N ALA A 258 10.46 23.91 2.28
CA ALA A 258 9.74 22.76 1.72
C ALA A 258 9.83 21.55 2.64
N GLN A 259 11.03 21.26 3.16
CA GLN A 259 11.24 20.18 4.14
C GLN A 259 10.48 20.45 5.45
N GLY A 260 10.52 21.68 5.97
CA GLY A 260 9.78 22.07 7.17
C GLY A 260 8.27 21.90 7.00
N LEU A 261 7.72 22.31 5.85
CA LEU A 261 6.30 22.15 5.51
C LEU A 261 5.91 20.67 5.38
N ALA A 262 6.75 19.86 4.74
CA ALA A 262 6.51 18.42 4.61
C ALA A 262 6.49 17.72 5.97
N VAL A 263 7.44 18.03 6.86
CA VAL A 263 7.48 17.52 8.24
C VAL A 263 6.26 17.97 9.03
N ALA A 264 5.89 19.24 8.96
CA ALA A 264 4.71 19.78 9.64
C ALA A 264 3.43 19.07 9.15
N ALA A 265 3.28 18.87 7.83
CA ALA A 265 2.15 18.15 7.25
C ALA A 265 2.12 16.67 7.70
N ALA A 266 3.28 16.00 7.75
CA ALA A 266 3.39 14.63 8.24
C ALA A 266 3.01 14.52 9.73
N CYS A 267 3.50 15.43 10.57
CA CYS A 267 3.15 15.49 12.00
C CYS A 267 1.64 15.75 12.22
N ALA A 268 1.07 16.68 11.46
CA ALA A 268 -0.37 16.94 11.47
C ALA A 268 -1.17 15.70 11.04
N GLY A 269 -0.73 15.00 10.00
CA GLY A 269 -1.33 13.75 9.54
C GLY A 269 -1.28 12.65 10.59
N VAL A 270 -0.15 12.46 11.28
CA VAL A 270 0.00 11.51 12.40
C VAL A 270 -0.95 11.88 13.55
N LEU A 271 -1.08 13.17 13.90
CA LEU A 271 -2.04 13.63 14.90
C LEU A 271 -3.47 13.33 14.48
N CYS A 272 -3.83 13.54 13.21
CA CYS A 272 -5.15 13.19 12.67
C CYS A 272 -5.40 11.67 12.73
N ALA A 273 -4.39 10.85 12.39
CA ALA A 273 -4.45 9.40 12.51
C ALA A 273 -4.66 8.96 13.97
N TYR A 274 -3.95 9.57 14.92
CA TYR A 274 -4.16 9.33 16.35
C TYR A 274 -5.58 9.70 16.78
N ARG A 275 -6.07 10.87 16.37
CA ARG A 275 -7.46 11.29 16.67
C ARG A 275 -8.46 10.33 16.06
N ARG A 276 -8.22 9.86 14.83
CA ARG A 276 -9.06 8.83 14.18
C ARG A 276 -9.07 7.53 14.98
N TRP A 277 -7.91 7.10 15.48
CA TRP A 277 -7.80 5.94 16.36
C TRP A 277 -8.61 6.08 17.64
N ARG A 278 -8.62 7.26 18.25
CA ARG A 278 -9.32 7.54 19.53
C ARG A 278 -10.86 7.57 19.42
N ARG A 279 -11.40 7.56 18.21
CA ARG A 279 -12.85 7.57 18.01
C ARG A 279 -13.47 6.20 18.26
N ALA A 280 -14.73 6.20 18.75
CA ALA A 280 -15.52 5.00 19.07
C ALA A 280 -16.22 4.42 17.83
N ASP A 281 -15.58 4.45 16.65
CA ASP A 281 -16.14 3.90 15.42
C ASP A 281 -15.92 2.39 15.31
N PRO A 282 -16.66 1.70 14.39
CA PRO A 282 -16.46 0.28 14.12
C PRO A 282 -15.01 -0.05 13.79
N GLY A 283 -14.49 -1.09 14.44
CA GLY A 283 -13.08 -1.48 14.41
C GLY A 283 -12.43 -1.57 13.03
N PRO A 284 -13.07 -2.13 11.98
CA PRO A 284 -12.47 -2.26 10.65
C PRO A 284 -12.17 -0.92 9.99
N LEU A 285 -13.13 0.02 9.99
CA LEU A 285 -12.97 1.33 9.35
C LEU A 285 -11.91 2.16 10.08
N ARG A 286 -11.95 2.16 11.43
CA ARG A 286 -10.97 2.83 12.27
C ARG A 286 -9.55 2.33 12.00
N LEU A 287 -9.34 1.00 11.97
CA LEU A 287 -8.06 0.38 11.67
C LEU A 287 -7.54 0.77 10.27
N ALA A 288 -8.39 0.63 9.25
CA ALA A 288 -8.04 0.91 7.87
C ALA A 288 -7.65 2.37 7.66
N GLU A 289 -8.47 3.31 8.12
CA GLU A 289 -8.22 4.74 7.93
C GLU A 289 -7.06 5.25 8.80
N THR A 290 -6.86 4.70 10.02
CA THR A 290 -5.69 5.03 10.82
C THR A 290 -4.41 4.51 10.15
N GLY A 291 -4.38 3.24 9.71
CA GLY A 291 -3.23 2.67 9.02
C GLY A 291 -2.89 3.40 7.72
N ALA A 292 -3.90 3.67 6.89
CA ALA A 292 -3.75 4.46 5.66
C ALA A 292 -3.27 5.90 5.97
N GLY A 293 -3.82 6.54 7.00
CA GLY A 293 -3.42 7.88 7.43
C GLY A 293 -1.96 7.96 7.85
N LEU A 294 -1.47 6.99 8.62
CA LEU A 294 -0.05 6.90 8.99
C LEU A 294 0.85 6.75 7.77
N MET A 295 0.46 5.91 6.81
CA MET A 295 1.25 5.71 5.59
C MET A 295 1.27 6.95 4.70
N LEU A 296 0.10 7.57 4.46
CA LEU A 296 0.03 8.80 3.67
C LEU A 296 0.82 9.93 4.33
N SER A 297 0.78 10.05 5.67
CA SER A 297 1.58 11.03 6.41
C SER A 297 3.08 10.81 6.21
N ALA A 298 3.53 9.56 6.25
CA ALA A 298 4.93 9.22 5.99
C ALA A 298 5.34 9.55 4.55
N PHE A 299 4.47 9.30 3.56
CA PHE A 299 4.77 9.58 2.16
C PHE A 299 4.88 11.08 1.85
N LEU A 300 4.30 11.96 2.67
CA LEU A 300 4.48 13.41 2.53
C LEU A 300 5.93 13.86 2.81
N VAL A 301 6.67 13.11 3.61
CA VAL A 301 8.02 13.50 4.04
C VAL A 301 9.10 12.51 3.60
N SER A 302 8.72 11.29 3.21
CA SER A 302 9.70 10.27 2.79
C SER A 302 10.39 10.63 1.47
N ARG A 303 11.66 10.23 1.38
CA ARG A 303 12.48 10.34 0.18
C ARG A 303 13.17 9.00 -0.05
N PRO A 304 12.93 8.35 -1.21
CA PRO A 304 11.97 8.69 -2.26
C PRO A 304 10.51 8.43 -1.88
N SER A 305 9.57 9.11 -2.55
CA SER A 305 8.14 8.84 -2.50
C SER A 305 7.59 8.72 -3.92
N TYR A 306 7.12 7.54 -4.30
CA TYR A 306 6.67 7.22 -5.65
C TYR A 306 5.15 7.04 -5.72
N ASP A 307 4.58 7.18 -6.92
CA ASP A 307 3.15 7.01 -7.19
C ASP A 307 2.61 5.65 -6.72
N HIS A 308 3.36 4.57 -6.97
CA HIS A 308 2.93 3.22 -6.61
C HIS A 308 2.94 2.95 -5.08
N TYR A 309 3.51 3.82 -4.25
CA TYR A 309 3.39 3.75 -2.80
C TYR A 309 1.94 3.95 -2.32
N LEU A 310 1.14 4.67 -3.11
CA LEU A 310 -0.27 4.87 -2.82
C LEU A 310 -1.06 3.55 -2.75
N LEU A 311 -0.59 2.49 -3.44
CA LEU A 311 -1.20 1.16 -3.38
C LEU A 311 -1.11 0.51 -1.99
N VAL A 312 -0.23 0.98 -1.11
CA VAL A 312 -0.19 0.52 0.29
C VAL A 312 -1.45 0.93 1.05
N ALA A 313 -1.99 2.13 0.77
CA ALA A 313 -3.15 2.69 1.47
C ALA A 313 -4.47 2.50 0.70
N LEU A 314 -4.43 2.58 -0.63
CA LEU A 314 -5.62 2.69 -1.47
C LEU A 314 -6.56 1.46 -1.38
N PRO A 315 -6.10 0.20 -1.40
CA PRO A 315 -6.97 -0.96 -1.23
C PRO A 315 -7.76 -0.93 0.09
N LEU A 316 -7.14 -0.50 1.18
CA LEU A 316 -7.79 -0.37 2.49
C LEU A 316 -8.93 0.64 2.47
N LEU A 317 -8.70 1.79 1.85
CA LEU A 317 -9.69 2.87 1.78
C LEU A 317 -10.84 2.49 0.85
N LEU A 318 -10.53 1.93 -0.33
CA LEU A 318 -11.52 1.55 -1.34
C LEU A 318 -12.42 0.40 -0.86
N ALA A 319 -11.87 -0.59 -0.15
CA ALA A 319 -12.64 -1.70 0.43
C ALA A 319 -13.67 -1.22 1.47
N GLY A 320 -13.47 -0.04 2.04
CA GLY A 320 -14.41 0.61 2.97
C GLY A 320 -15.65 1.21 2.30
N LEU A 321 -15.72 1.27 0.96
CA LEU A 321 -16.80 1.91 0.20
C LEU A 321 -18.25 1.51 0.62
N PRO A 322 -18.55 0.26 1.05
CA PRO A 322 -19.87 -0.11 1.53
C PRO A 322 -20.29 0.56 2.86
N TYR A 323 -19.32 1.10 3.62
CA TYR A 323 -19.61 1.69 4.93
C TYR A 323 -20.02 3.17 4.81
N ALA A 324 -21.11 3.54 5.50
CA ALA A 324 -21.44 4.94 5.71
C ALA A 324 -20.29 5.64 6.47
N GLY A 325 -19.91 6.82 6.03
CA GLY A 325 -18.78 7.57 6.63
C GLY A 325 -17.38 7.15 6.17
N SER A 326 -17.24 6.14 5.31
CA SER A 326 -15.96 5.81 4.69
C SER A 326 -15.42 6.95 3.83
N VAL A 327 -14.10 7.17 3.87
CA VAL A 327 -13.37 8.10 2.99
C VAL A 327 -13.70 7.87 1.51
N ALA A 328 -13.83 6.61 1.08
CA ALA A 328 -14.10 6.25 -0.32
C ALA A 328 -15.48 6.70 -0.82
N ARG A 329 -16.39 7.12 0.06
CA ARG A 329 -17.69 7.72 -0.32
C ARG A 329 -17.62 9.22 -0.56
N GLY A 330 -16.53 9.87 -0.16
CA GLY A 330 -16.31 11.28 -0.35
C GLY A 330 -15.89 11.61 -1.78
N VAL A 331 -16.42 12.69 -2.35
CA VAL A 331 -16.06 13.14 -3.71
C VAL A 331 -14.55 13.43 -3.84
N TRP A 332 -13.92 13.94 -2.79
CA TRP A 332 -12.49 14.26 -2.79
C TRP A 332 -11.59 13.04 -2.91
N PHE A 333 -12.05 11.87 -2.43
CA PHE A 333 -11.35 10.61 -2.65
C PHE A 333 -11.22 10.30 -4.15
N TRP A 334 -12.30 10.44 -4.90
CA TRP A 334 -12.31 10.17 -6.34
C TRP A 334 -11.58 11.24 -7.14
N ILE A 335 -11.75 12.52 -6.77
CA ILE A 335 -10.98 13.63 -7.38
C ILE A 335 -9.47 13.39 -7.22
N ALA A 336 -9.02 12.91 -6.06
CA ALA A 336 -7.62 12.59 -5.84
C ALA A 336 -7.08 11.52 -6.81
N LEU A 337 -7.92 10.59 -7.27
CA LEU A 337 -7.50 9.49 -8.15
C LEU A 337 -7.53 9.88 -9.65
N VAL A 338 -8.27 10.91 -10.02
CA VAL A 338 -8.41 11.35 -11.43
C VAL A 338 -7.05 11.57 -12.11
N PRO A 339 -6.04 12.21 -11.49
CA PRO A 339 -4.74 12.39 -12.13
C PRO A 339 -4.02 11.08 -12.48
N GLN A 340 -4.36 9.99 -11.81
CA GLN A 340 -3.73 8.69 -12.01
C GLN A 340 -4.48 7.80 -13.01
N ALA A 341 -5.56 8.30 -13.63
CA ALA A 341 -6.30 7.54 -14.62
C ALA A 341 -5.45 7.39 -15.90
N PRO A 342 -5.21 6.14 -16.38
CA PRO A 342 -4.46 5.90 -17.60
C PRO A 342 -5.13 6.58 -18.81
N GLY A 343 -4.34 7.14 -19.71
CA GLY A 343 -4.84 7.78 -20.94
C GLY A 343 -5.43 9.18 -20.75
N LEU A 344 -5.57 9.69 -19.51
CA LEU A 344 -5.86 11.10 -19.30
C LEU A 344 -4.59 11.92 -19.57
N THR A 345 -4.68 12.75 -20.59
CA THR A 345 -3.62 13.70 -20.92
C THR A 345 -3.79 14.97 -20.08
N TRP A 346 -2.70 15.39 -19.45
CA TRP A 346 -2.67 16.64 -18.68
C TRP A 346 -1.73 17.61 -19.38
N PRO A 347 -2.22 18.49 -20.26
CA PRO A 347 -1.36 19.28 -21.17
C PRO A 347 -0.21 20.02 -20.48
N TRP A 348 -0.40 20.40 -19.21
CA TRP A 348 0.62 21.09 -18.40
C TRP A 348 1.47 20.18 -17.52
N LEU A 349 1.09 18.89 -17.38
CA LEU A 349 1.73 17.93 -16.49
C LEU A 349 2.24 16.69 -17.25
N GLU A 350 2.28 16.74 -18.58
CA GLU A 350 2.86 15.72 -19.43
C GLU A 350 4.39 15.79 -19.43
N GLY A 351 5.00 14.62 -19.56
CA GLY A 351 6.44 14.46 -19.53
C GLY A 351 6.99 14.09 -18.15
N GLU A 352 8.13 13.43 -18.15
CA GLU A 352 8.75 12.88 -16.95
C GLU A 352 9.01 13.95 -15.87
N ARG A 353 9.45 15.15 -16.29
CA ARG A 353 9.76 16.25 -15.35
C ARG A 353 8.53 16.76 -14.57
N ARG A 354 7.33 16.55 -15.08
CA ARG A 354 6.08 17.08 -14.49
C ARG A 354 5.26 16.00 -13.82
N ARG A 355 5.56 14.74 -14.05
CA ARG A 355 4.85 13.59 -13.47
C ARG A 355 4.78 13.68 -11.95
N ALA A 356 5.88 14.07 -11.30
CA ALA A 356 5.92 14.21 -9.85
C ALA A 356 4.85 15.19 -9.30
N PHE A 357 4.49 16.26 -10.02
CA PHE A 357 3.43 17.18 -9.58
C PHE A 357 2.05 16.51 -9.58
N ARG A 358 1.76 15.70 -10.60
CA ARG A 358 0.54 14.89 -10.70
C ARG A 358 0.44 13.91 -9.53
N ASP A 359 1.54 13.22 -9.25
CA ASP A 359 1.62 12.22 -8.21
C ASP A 359 1.54 12.88 -6.82
N ALA A 360 2.18 14.05 -6.63
CA ALA A 360 2.07 14.87 -5.42
C ALA A 360 0.65 15.37 -5.17
N PHE A 361 -0.07 15.79 -6.22
CA PHE A 361 -1.48 16.19 -6.09
C PHE A 361 -2.31 15.04 -5.52
N THR A 362 -2.20 13.84 -6.10
CA THR A 362 -2.92 12.65 -5.62
C THR A 362 -2.57 12.35 -4.17
N LEU A 363 -1.28 12.33 -3.82
CA LEU A 363 -0.82 12.09 -2.46
C LEU A 363 -1.39 13.10 -1.48
N CYS A 364 -1.27 14.40 -1.76
CA CYS A 364 -1.70 15.47 -0.87
C CYS A 364 -3.22 15.47 -0.68
N VAL A 365 -4.00 15.33 -1.77
CA VAL A 365 -5.47 15.32 -1.68
C VAL A 365 -5.97 14.09 -0.93
N LEU A 366 -5.40 12.91 -1.15
CA LEU A 366 -5.72 11.72 -0.36
C LEU A 366 -5.36 11.89 1.12
N ALA A 367 -4.16 12.40 1.41
CA ALA A 367 -3.73 12.64 2.79
C ALA A 367 -4.67 13.60 3.52
N VAL A 368 -5.04 14.73 2.89
CA VAL A 368 -6.00 15.68 3.46
C VAL A 368 -7.38 15.06 3.62
N THR A 369 -7.84 14.28 2.63
CA THR A 369 -9.16 13.64 2.66
C THR A 369 -9.25 12.64 3.82
N VAL A 370 -8.23 11.83 4.03
CA VAL A 370 -8.15 10.89 5.17
C VAL A 370 -8.02 11.64 6.50
N ALA A 371 -7.17 12.67 6.55
CA ALA A 371 -6.99 13.49 7.76
C ALA A 371 -8.29 14.16 8.22
N ARG A 372 -9.10 14.68 7.29
CA ARG A 372 -10.41 15.30 7.58
C ARG A 372 -11.37 14.36 8.29
N GLN A 373 -11.36 13.06 7.98
CA GLN A 373 -12.18 12.06 8.68
C GLN A 373 -11.83 11.98 10.18
N GLY A 374 -10.58 12.26 10.54
CA GLY A 374 -10.16 12.40 11.94
C GLY A 374 -10.90 13.54 12.68
N TRP A 375 -11.45 14.54 11.99
CA TRP A 375 -12.07 15.72 12.59
C TRP A 375 -13.60 15.79 12.44
N THR A 376 -14.14 15.33 11.34
CA THR A 376 -15.51 15.64 10.88
C THR A 376 -16.52 14.49 10.92
N ALA A 377 -16.08 13.25 11.12
CA ALA A 377 -17.02 12.13 11.14
C ALA A 377 -17.89 12.17 12.42
N PRO A 378 -19.22 12.21 12.30
CA PRO A 378 -20.11 12.14 13.46
C PRO A 378 -19.96 10.79 14.17
N ALA A 379 -20.08 10.80 15.52
CA ALA A 379 -20.21 9.59 16.30
C ALA A 379 -21.42 8.79 15.78
N GLY A 380 -21.24 7.53 15.37
CA GLY A 380 -22.31 6.70 14.81
C GLY A 380 -22.30 6.52 13.28
N ALA A 381 -21.42 7.21 12.53
CA ALA A 381 -21.36 7.10 11.07
C ALA A 381 -20.90 5.72 10.53
N GLY A 382 -20.56 4.80 11.40
CA GLY A 382 -20.02 3.49 11.02
C GLY A 382 -20.99 2.31 11.07
N GLU A 383 -22.31 2.57 11.13
CA GLU A 383 -23.30 1.50 11.10
C GLU A 383 -23.33 0.82 9.73
N ARG A 384 -23.25 -0.49 9.72
CA ARG A 384 -23.43 -1.28 8.49
C ARG A 384 -24.81 -1.06 7.95
N VAL A 385 -24.92 -0.99 6.63
CA VAL A 385 -26.17 -1.35 5.95
C VAL A 385 -26.52 -2.78 6.40
N PRO A 386 -27.72 -3.01 6.98
CA PRO A 386 -28.10 -4.32 7.46
C PRO A 386 -27.97 -5.34 6.32
N GLN A 387 -27.16 -6.36 6.51
CA GLN A 387 -27.26 -7.56 5.66
C GLN A 387 -28.68 -8.08 5.86
N GLY A 388 -29.45 -8.14 4.79
CA GLY A 388 -30.80 -8.72 4.83
C GLY A 388 -30.71 -10.05 5.58
N ARG A 389 -31.52 -10.19 6.63
CA ARG A 389 -31.66 -11.47 7.35
C ARG A 389 -31.83 -12.56 6.30
N ALA A 390 -31.01 -13.60 6.38
CA ALA A 390 -31.34 -14.84 5.70
C ALA A 390 -32.78 -15.20 6.07
N PRO A 391 -33.63 -15.62 5.13
CA PRO A 391 -34.98 -16.04 5.46
C PRO A 391 -34.90 -17.10 6.55
N GLU A 392 -35.59 -16.85 7.67
CA GLU A 392 -35.69 -17.79 8.75
C GLU A 392 -36.27 -19.08 8.18
N PRO A 393 -35.68 -20.26 8.43
CA PRO A 393 -36.25 -21.50 7.92
C PRO A 393 -37.68 -21.63 8.45
N GLU A 394 -38.63 -21.71 7.54
CA GLU A 394 -40.04 -21.91 7.79
C GLU A 394 -40.19 -23.14 8.66
N ARG A 395 -40.65 -22.94 9.92
CA ARG A 395 -40.90 -24.05 10.83
C ARG A 395 -41.98 -24.94 10.19
N ALA A 396 -41.62 -26.16 9.87
CA ALA A 396 -42.56 -27.16 9.44
C ALA A 396 -43.72 -27.28 10.47
N PRO A 397 -44.96 -27.32 10.01
CA PRO A 397 -46.10 -27.48 10.90
C PRO A 397 -45.99 -28.80 11.65
N ALA A 398 -46.22 -28.76 12.99
CA ALA A 398 -46.26 -29.92 13.83
C ALA A 398 -47.36 -30.86 13.34
N ALA A 399 -47.03 -32.13 13.11
CA ALA A 399 -47.99 -33.17 12.78
C ALA A 399 -48.96 -33.36 13.96
N PRO A 400 -50.29 -33.47 13.73
CA PRO A 400 -51.23 -33.82 14.76
C PRO A 400 -51.08 -35.28 15.18
N PHE A 401 -51.18 -35.52 16.47
CA PHE A 401 -51.23 -36.86 17.09
C PHE A 401 -52.39 -37.71 16.59
#